data_9f4c9cc85f3c575fc08c49839e62ab99
#
_entry.id   9f4c9cc85f3c575fc08c49839e62ab99
#
_cell.length_a   1.000
_cell.length_b   1.000
_cell.length_c   1.000
_cell.angle_alpha   90.00
_cell.angle_beta   90.00
_cell.angle_gamma   90.00
#
_symmetry.space_group_name_H-M   'P 1'
#
loop_
_entity.id
_entity.type
_entity.pdbx_description
1 polymer ?
#
loop_
_entity_poly.entity_id
_entity_poly.type
_entity_poly.pdbx_seq_one_letter_code
_entity_poly.pdbx_strand_id
1 'polypeptide(L)'
;TAAEAYAADQSGSAVTWDVPLSIPESVTAREIAGERVEFVDAAGNVVSRFEAPMAWDAFVDAKSQEHTQHTGVGAQLVGQSEHSVTLRLSVDRAWLLDGARVFPVTVDPVYASASARPTFDAFVQSNISSDRSSEQELKAGTYDGKVKARSFLTFSTAPFKGVKVQSASLKVYESWSYSCTAKPLEVWSTKSVASSSIRWGSQPGLVTRYGSVNVAKGANSSCAAGWVNIPITGLAQSWSTSSAASATLALKAASETDVLGWKRFRSMESTTPPSIVFTYNRKPNAAAIPQVAGSTTFAGATFVSAKRPSVSTIVSDPDGNTVKANIEVHTSASASASTLVTECDTALGASGSRVSCVLPADLPDNKTLYVR
;
A
#
# COMPACT_ATOMS: atom_id res chain seq x y z
N THR A 1 14.49 19.63 18.86
CA THR A 1 13.86 18.38 19.33
C THR A 1 14.90 17.27 19.49
N ALA A 2 14.58 16.16 20.16
CA ALA A 2 15.50 15.01 20.31
C ALA A 2 15.89 14.44 18.92
N ALA A 3 15.00 14.46 17.95
CA ALA A 3 15.28 14.02 16.57
C ALA A 3 16.26 14.95 15.85
N GLU A 4 16.13 16.25 16.01
CA GLU A 4 17.08 17.23 15.44
C GLU A 4 18.47 17.10 16.08
N ALA A 5 18.53 16.91 17.41
CA ALA A 5 19.78 16.67 18.12
C ALA A 5 20.46 15.37 17.64
N TYR A 6 19.68 14.29 17.47
CA TYR A 6 20.19 13.02 16.95
C TYR A 6 20.68 13.16 15.50
N ALA A 7 19.90 13.81 14.64
CA ALA A 7 20.28 14.05 13.24
C ALA A 7 21.54 14.93 13.12
N ALA A 8 21.72 15.90 14.03
CA ALA A 8 22.89 16.79 14.06
C ALA A 8 24.18 16.08 14.52
N ASP A 9 24.05 15.05 15.35
CA ASP A 9 25.20 14.30 15.92
C ASP A 9 25.78 13.24 14.96
N GLN A 10 25.03 12.86 13.90
CA GLN A 10 25.47 11.88 12.90
C GLN A 10 26.42 12.52 11.88
N SER A 11 27.63 12.01 11.76
CA SER A 11 28.56 12.39 10.68
C SER A 11 28.22 11.61 9.41
N GLY A 12 27.73 12.27 8.37
CA GLY A 12 27.40 11.62 7.11
C GLY A 12 26.23 12.27 6.38
N SER A 13 25.94 11.79 5.17
CA SER A 13 24.85 12.28 4.33
C SER A 13 23.48 11.72 4.70
N ALA A 14 23.44 10.69 5.56
CA ALA A 14 22.18 10.04 5.99
C ALA A 14 22.17 9.79 7.51
N VAL A 15 20.98 9.81 8.07
CA VAL A 15 20.69 9.30 9.42
C VAL A 15 20.24 7.85 9.30
N THR A 16 20.81 6.95 10.11
CA THR A 16 20.61 5.50 9.98
C THR A 16 20.09 4.87 11.26
N TRP A 17 19.28 3.80 11.12
CA TRP A 17 18.81 2.94 12.20
C TRP A 17 18.95 1.47 11.80
N ASP A 18 19.35 0.63 12.73
CA ASP A 18 19.38 -0.82 12.54
C ASP A 18 18.09 -1.44 13.11
N VAL A 19 17.35 -2.13 12.27
CA VAL A 19 16.07 -2.76 12.60
C VAL A 19 16.22 -4.27 12.56
N PRO A 20 16.23 -4.97 13.70
CA PRO A 20 16.25 -6.42 13.75
C PRO A 20 14.87 -6.98 13.42
N LEU A 21 14.84 -8.01 12.57
CA LEU A 21 13.63 -8.71 12.13
C LEU A 21 13.78 -10.20 12.40
N SER A 22 12.77 -10.80 13.01
CA SER A 22 12.70 -12.25 13.15
C SER A 22 12.22 -12.88 11.85
N ILE A 23 12.91 -13.92 11.38
CA ILE A 23 12.55 -14.67 10.19
C ILE A 23 12.42 -16.16 10.51
N PRO A 24 11.58 -16.93 9.77
CA PRO A 24 11.58 -18.38 9.86
C PRO A 24 12.93 -18.99 9.46
N GLU A 25 13.32 -20.10 10.07
CA GLU A 25 14.57 -20.83 9.80
C GLU A 25 14.76 -21.20 8.32
N SER A 26 13.67 -21.44 7.60
CA SER A 26 13.67 -21.77 6.18
C SER A 26 13.75 -20.57 5.22
N VAL A 27 13.87 -19.34 5.76
CA VAL A 27 13.87 -18.11 4.97
C VAL A 27 15.20 -17.39 5.12
N THR A 28 15.73 -16.90 4.00
CA THR A 28 16.93 -16.05 3.97
C THR A 28 16.61 -14.73 3.29
N ALA A 29 17.36 -13.70 3.64
CA ALA A 29 17.23 -12.39 3.00
C ALA A 29 18.36 -12.16 1.98
N ARG A 30 18.06 -11.43 0.92
CA ARG A 30 19.06 -10.97 -0.06
C ARG A 30 18.74 -9.56 -0.53
N GLU A 31 19.76 -8.76 -0.73
CA GLU A 31 19.61 -7.45 -1.36
C GLU A 31 19.33 -7.58 -2.85
N ILE A 32 18.48 -6.69 -3.35
CA ILE A 32 18.23 -6.52 -4.78
C ILE A 32 18.41 -5.05 -5.16
N ALA A 33 18.64 -4.79 -6.45
CA ALA A 33 18.84 -3.44 -6.94
C ALA A 33 17.69 -2.49 -6.55
N GLY A 34 18.02 -1.27 -6.14
CA GLY A 34 17.05 -0.24 -5.73
C GLY A 34 16.72 -0.26 -4.23
N GLU A 35 17.70 -0.59 -3.38
CA GLU A 35 17.58 -0.51 -1.91
C GLU A 35 16.41 -1.34 -1.35
N ARG A 36 16.27 -2.56 -1.86
CA ARG A 36 15.21 -3.50 -1.49
C ARG A 36 15.81 -4.80 -0.99
N VAL A 37 15.06 -5.51 -0.16
CA VAL A 37 15.45 -6.81 0.35
C VAL A 37 14.37 -7.85 0.04
N GLU A 38 14.76 -8.95 -0.58
CA GLU A 38 13.89 -10.12 -0.79
C GLU A 38 14.12 -11.14 0.30
N PHE A 39 13.04 -11.74 0.78
CA PHE A 39 13.06 -12.93 1.61
C PHE A 39 12.71 -14.13 0.73
N VAL A 40 13.57 -15.13 0.74
CA VAL A 40 13.45 -16.31 -0.13
C VAL A 40 13.41 -17.59 0.70
N ASP A 41 12.62 -18.57 0.24
CA ASP A 41 12.59 -19.90 0.84
C ASP A 41 13.83 -20.74 0.44
N ALA A 42 13.94 -21.94 0.99
CA ALA A 42 15.04 -22.88 0.69
C ALA A 42 15.10 -23.31 -0.78
N ALA A 43 13.99 -23.15 -1.54
CA ALA A 43 13.94 -23.42 -2.97
C ALA A 43 14.28 -22.17 -3.82
N GLY A 44 14.58 -21.03 -3.20
CA GLY A 44 14.91 -19.76 -3.85
C GLY A 44 13.69 -18.97 -4.30
N ASN A 45 12.46 -19.37 -3.96
CA ASN A 45 11.26 -18.61 -4.28
C ASN A 45 11.13 -17.40 -3.34
N VAL A 46 10.76 -16.26 -3.90
CA VAL A 46 10.51 -15.07 -3.10
C VAL A 46 9.19 -15.23 -2.32
N VAL A 47 9.29 -15.30 -1.00
CA VAL A 47 8.15 -15.42 -0.09
C VAL A 47 7.67 -14.05 0.41
N SER A 48 8.58 -13.06 0.49
CA SER A 48 8.26 -11.69 0.87
C SER A 48 9.30 -10.73 0.31
N ARG A 49 8.97 -9.43 0.30
CA ARG A 49 9.90 -8.36 -0.05
C ARG A 49 9.77 -7.22 0.94
N PHE A 50 10.89 -6.68 1.34
CA PHE A 50 10.98 -5.39 1.97
C PHE A 50 11.17 -4.37 0.83
N GLU A 51 10.10 -3.68 0.48
CA GLU A 51 10.16 -2.59 -0.51
C GLU A 51 10.82 -1.37 0.15
N ALA A 52 11.42 -0.49 -0.66
CA ALA A 52 12.05 0.72 -0.13
C ALA A 52 11.06 1.52 0.72
N PRO A 53 11.31 1.71 2.03
CA PRO A 53 10.39 2.42 2.89
C PRO A 53 10.31 3.90 2.52
N MET A 54 9.29 4.58 3.02
CA MET A 54 9.16 6.03 2.88
C MET A 54 9.19 6.69 4.25
N ALA A 55 9.68 7.91 4.29
CA ALA A 55 9.57 8.78 5.45
C ALA A 55 8.72 10.00 5.07
N TRP A 56 7.92 10.47 6.02
CA TRP A 56 7.16 11.71 5.90
C TRP A 56 7.17 12.49 7.21
N ASP A 57 7.02 13.78 7.11
CA ASP A 57 6.90 14.65 8.29
C ASP A 57 5.44 14.79 8.76
N ALA A 58 5.22 15.48 9.87
CA ALA A 58 3.89 15.66 10.45
C ALA A 58 3.01 16.68 9.70
N PHE A 59 3.50 17.29 8.62
CA PHE A 59 2.70 18.20 7.82
C PHE A 59 1.59 17.45 7.08
N VAL A 60 0.36 17.92 7.25
CA VAL A 60 -0.83 17.41 6.54
C VAL A 60 -1.38 18.54 5.67
N ASP A 61 -1.46 18.31 4.37
CA ASP A 61 -2.09 19.25 3.46
C ASP A 61 -3.60 19.35 3.73
N ALA A 62 -4.09 20.58 3.94
CA ALA A 62 -5.47 20.84 4.35
C ALA A 62 -6.51 20.41 3.30
N LYS A 63 -6.13 20.31 2.03
CA LYS A 63 -7.05 19.95 0.94
C LYS A 63 -7.08 18.45 0.69
N SER A 64 -5.91 17.81 0.63
CA SER A 64 -5.79 16.36 0.38
C SER A 64 -5.94 15.54 1.65
N GLN A 65 -5.74 16.14 2.84
CA GLN A 65 -5.66 15.42 4.12
C GLN A 65 -4.55 14.36 4.15
N GLU A 66 -3.48 14.58 3.37
CA GLU A 66 -2.35 13.65 3.24
C GLU A 66 -1.04 14.32 3.67
N HIS A 67 -0.08 13.50 4.09
CA HIS A 67 1.30 13.91 4.30
C HIS A 67 1.96 14.11 2.93
N THR A 68 2.15 15.36 2.51
CA THR A 68 2.72 15.68 1.19
C THR A 68 4.24 15.82 1.21
N GLN A 69 4.85 15.96 2.39
CA GLN A 69 6.29 16.11 2.56
C GLN A 69 6.92 14.75 2.89
N HIS A 70 7.36 14.04 1.86
CA HIS A 70 7.91 12.68 2.00
C HIS A 70 9.21 12.51 1.22
N THR A 71 10.02 11.52 1.61
CA THR A 71 11.25 11.11 0.94
C THR A 71 11.39 9.59 0.95
N GLY A 72 12.19 9.05 0.04
CA GLY A 72 12.59 7.65 0.07
C GLY A 72 13.51 7.36 1.26
N VAL A 73 13.45 6.14 1.78
CA VAL A 73 14.33 5.61 2.83
C VAL A 73 15.13 4.47 2.24
N GLY A 74 16.44 4.54 2.34
CA GLY A 74 17.31 3.43 1.96
C GLY A 74 17.16 2.25 2.92
N ALA A 75 17.23 1.03 2.40
CA ALA A 75 17.24 -0.20 3.19
C ALA A 75 18.38 -1.11 2.76
N GLN A 76 19.26 -1.46 3.70
CA GLN A 76 20.43 -2.30 3.47
C GLN A 76 20.43 -3.48 4.43
N LEU A 77 20.76 -4.66 3.97
CA LEU A 77 20.95 -5.84 4.81
C LEU A 77 22.33 -5.79 5.45
N VAL A 78 22.40 -5.56 6.77
CA VAL A 78 23.67 -5.43 7.50
C VAL A 78 23.98 -6.61 8.40
N GLY A 79 23.04 -7.53 8.58
CA GLY A 79 23.24 -8.75 9.35
C GLY A 79 22.17 -9.80 9.07
N GLN A 80 22.58 -11.07 9.11
CA GLN A 80 21.67 -12.21 8.98
C GLN A 80 22.16 -13.36 9.83
N SER A 81 21.24 -14.02 10.51
CA SER A 81 21.41 -15.27 11.24
C SER A 81 20.28 -16.23 10.85
N GLU A 82 20.27 -17.43 11.44
CA GLU A 82 19.28 -18.47 11.19
C GLU A 82 17.83 -18.04 11.45
N HIS A 83 17.62 -17.15 12.43
CA HIS A 83 16.28 -16.70 12.85
C HIS A 83 16.07 -15.20 12.78
N SER A 84 17.05 -14.44 12.31
CA SER A 84 16.96 -12.98 12.25
C SER A 84 17.74 -12.37 11.11
N VAL A 85 17.26 -11.25 10.64
CA VAL A 85 17.99 -10.32 9.77
C VAL A 85 18.00 -8.94 10.40
N THR A 86 19.05 -8.17 10.13
CA THR A 86 19.11 -6.77 10.54
C THR A 86 19.15 -5.90 9.29
N LEU A 87 18.17 -5.04 9.16
CA LEU A 87 18.09 -4.05 8.10
C LEU A 87 18.56 -2.70 8.62
N ARG A 88 19.49 -2.05 7.95
CA ARG A 88 19.84 -0.65 8.17
C ARG A 88 18.96 0.22 7.29
N LEU A 89 18.15 1.06 7.94
CA LEU A 89 17.35 2.08 7.27
C LEU A 89 18.14 3.39 7.27
N SER A 90 18.02 4.16 6.17
CA SER A 90 18.71 5.43 6.02
C SER A 90 17.81 6.50 5.42
N VAL A 91 17.74 7.67 6.05
CA VAL A 91 17.02 8.84 5.54
C VAL A 91 18.02 9.94 5.23
N ASP A 92 17.83 10.62 4.12
CA ASP A 92 18.68 11.74 3.74
C ASP A 92 18.71 12.82 4.81
N ARG A 93 19.92 13.19 5.25
CA ARG A 93 20.11 14.15 6.33
C ARG A 93 19.72 15.56 5.94
N ALA A 94 19.96 15.96 4.70
CA ALA A 94 19.59 17.28 4.23
C ALA A 94 18.08 17.45 4.22
N TRP A 95 17.34 16.40 3.84
CA TRP A 95 15.88 16.39 3.93
C TRP A 95 15.40 16.50 5.39
N LEU A 96 16.00 15.77 6.34
CA LEU A 96 15.64 15.83 7.76
C LEU A 96 15.91 17.21 8.40
N LEU A 97 16.99 17.88 7.99
CA LEU A 97 17.41 19.17 8.55
C LEU A 97 16.82 20.38 7.78
N ASP A 98 16.03 20.15 6.74
CA ASP A 98 15.33 21.23 6.05
C ASP A 98 14.43 21.99 7.04
N GLY A 99 14.57 23.31 7.09
CA GLY A 99 13.80 24.17 7.98
C GLY A 99 12.28 24.15 7.74
N ALA A 100 11.82 23.58 6.63
CA ALA A 100 10.40 23.36 6.34
C ALA A 100 9.85 22.06 6.97
N ARG A 101 10.68 21.20 7.60
CA ARG A 101 10.23 19.94 8.22
C ARG A 101 9.37 20.18 9.45
N VAL A 102 8.25 19.49 9.51
CA VAL A 102 7.35 19.47 10.67
C VAL A 102 7.51 18.15 11.40
N PHE A 103 8.13 18.16 12.58
CA PHE A 103 8.32 16.95 13.38
C PHE A 103 7.06 16.57 14.17
N PRO A 104 6.83 15.26 14.46
CA PRO A 104 7.75 14.15 14.21
C PRO A 104 7.81 13.71 12.75
N VAL A 105 8.96 13.17 12.34
CA VAL A 105 9.09 12.41 11.10
C VAL A 105 8.75 10.96 11.39
N THR A 106 7.90 10.39 10.55
CA THR A 106 7.54 8.96 10.57
C THR A 106 8.33 8.26 9.48
N VAL A 107 8.99 7.16 9.83
CA VAL A 107 9.56 6.20 8.89
C VAL A 107 8.65 4.99 8.90
N ASP A 108 8.02 4.70 7.77
CA ASP A 108 7.16 3.52 7.63
C ASP A 108 7.90 2.43 6.85
N PRO A 109 8.38 1.39 7.56
CA PRO A 109 8.85 0.18 6.91
C PRO A 109 7.63 -0.60 6.42
N VAL A 110 7.23 -0.39 5.16
CA VAL A 110 6.07 -1.06 4.57
C VAL A 110 6.31 -2.56 4.49
N TYR A 111 5.73 -3.31 5.40
CA TYR A 111 5.87 -4.77 5.51
C TYR A 111 4.76 -5.55 4.82
N ALA A 112 3.64 -4.92 4.48
CA ALA A 112 2.55 -5.59 3.80
C ALA A 112 2.65 -5.38 2.29
N SER A 113 3.56 -6.10 1.62
CA SER A 113 3.47 -6.24 0.18
C SER A 113 2.62 -7.47 -0.14
N ALA A 114 1.58 -7.27 -0.90
CA ALA A 114 0.77 -8.35 -1.43
C ALA A 114 0.84 -8.34 -2.96
N SER A 115 0.65 -9.50 -3.56
CA SER A 115 0.48 -9.62 -4.99
C SER A 115 -0.89 -10.21 -5.32
N ALA A 116 -1.56 -9.64 -6.31
CA ALA A 116 -2.78 -10.18 -6.87
C ALA A 116 -2.52 -10.63 -8.31
N ARG A 117 -2.92 -11.86 -8.64
CA ARG A 117 -2.89 -12.37 -10.02
C ARG A 117 -4.23 -12.14 -10.69
N PRO A 118 -4.29 -11.97 -12.02
CA PRO A 118 -5.56 -11.92 -12.72
C PRO A 118 -6.29 -13.26 -12.57
N THR A 119 -7.61 -13.19 -12.50
CA THR A 119 -8.51 -14.36 -12.53
C THR A 119 -9.00 -14.67 -13.93
N PHE A 120 -8.78 -13.73 -14.85
CA PHE A 120 -9.08 -13.84 -16.25
C PHE A 120 -8.23 -12.81 -17.00
N ASP A 121 -7.73 -13.17 -18.18
CA ASP A 121 -7.25 -12.20 -19.15
C ASP A 121 -7.58 -12.61 -20.58
N ALA A 122 -7.55 -11.65 -21.49
CA ALA A 122 -7.69 -11.85 -22.91
C ALA A 122 -7.20 -10.61 -23.67
N PHE A 123 -6.80 -10.77 -24.90
CA PHE A 123 -6.72 -9.64 -25.81
C PHE A 123 -7.88 -9.67 -26.82
N VAL A 124 -8.27 -8.50 -27.31
CA VAL A 124 -9.16 -8.33 -28.45
C VAL A 124 -8.43 -7.60 -29.57
N GLN A 125 -8.71 -7.98 -30.79
CA GLN A 125 -8.10 -7.38 -31.97
C GLN A 125 -9.17 -7.11 -33.03
N SER A 126 -9.11 -5.96 -33.70
CA SER A 126 -10.22 -5.46 -34.53
C SER A 126 -10.54 -6.33 -35.74
N ASN A 127 -9.64 -7.19 -36.19
CA ASN A 127 -9.82 -8.14 -37.27
C ASN A 127 -9.97 -9.60 -36.80
N ILE A 128 -10.17 -9.83 -35.50
CA ILE A 128 -10.34 -11.18 -34.91
C ILE A 128 -11.68 -11.25 -34.20
N SER A 129 -12.49 -12.26 -34.57
CA SER A 129 -13.81 -12.55 -33.98
C SER A 129 -13.80 -13.72 -33.00
N SER A 130 -12.73 -14.53 -32.97
CA SER A 130 -12.61 -15.68 -32.07
C SER A 130 -12.15 -15.30 -30.66
N ASP A 131 -12.40 -16.20 -29.72
CA ASP A 131 -11.92 -16.08 -28.34
C ASP A 131 -10.38 -16.11 -28.27
N ARG A 132 -9.80 -15.27 -27.42
CA ARG A 132 -8.36 -15.15 -27.17
C ARG A 132 -8.02 -15.17 -25.67
N SER A 133 -8.87 -15.76 -24.86
CA SER A 133 -8.68 -15.85 -23.42
C SER A 133 -7.75 -17.00 -22.97
N SER A 134 -7.41 -17.91 -23.86
CA SER A 134 -6.47 -19.01 -23.60
C SER A 134 -5.10 -18.83 -24.27
N GLU A 135 -4.84 -17.65 -24.82
CA GLU A 135 -3.58 -17.37 -25.48
C GLU A 135 -2.47 -17.04 -24.47
N GLN A 136 -1.25 -17.47 -24.74
CA GLN A 136 -0.08 -17.19 -23.90
C GLN A 136 0.45 -15.75 -24.06
N GLU A 137 -0.17 -14.96 -24.93
CA GLU A 137 0.22 -13.58 -25.22
C GLU A 137 -0.97 -12.63 -25.10
N LEU A 138 -0.69 -11.45 -24.59
CA LEU A 138 -1.53 -10.26 -24.61
C LEU A 138 -0.96 -9.25 -25.59
N LYS A 139 -1.80 -8.39 -26.18
CA LYS A 139 -1.40 -7.44 -27.23
C LYS A 139 -1.97 -6.05 -26.98
N ALA A 140 -1.18 -5.02 -27.31
CA ALA A 140 -1.64 -3.63 -27.28
C ALA A 140 -1.04 -2.85 -28.46
N GLY A 141 -1.85 -1.97 -29.07
CA GLY A 141 -1.43 -1.08 -30.15
C GLY A 141 -1.87 -1.54 -31.53
N THR A 142 -1.04 -1.31 -32.53
CA THR A 142 -1.30 -1.62 -33.93
C THR A 142 0.00 -2.00 -34.65
N TYR A 143 -0.03 -2.95 -35.55
CA TYR A 143 1.12 -3.35 -36.38
C TYR A 143 1.12 -2.75 -37.80
N ASP A 144 0.02 -2.18 -38.23
CA ASP A 144 -0.18 -1.64 -39.60
C ASP A 144 -0.87 -0.26 -39.63
N GLY A 145 -1.11 0.33 -38.45
CA GLY A 145 -1.85 1.59 -38.29
C GLY A 145 -3.37 1.48 -38.43
N LYS A 146 -3.90 0.30 -38.75
CA LYS A 146 -5.35 0.05 -38.98
C LYS A 146 -5.92 -0.97 -38.02
N VAL A 147 -5.32 -2.15 -37.92
CA VAL A 147 -5.71 -3.20 -36.99
C VAL A 147 -5.24 -2.83 -35.58
N LYS A 148 -6.17 -2.79 -34.66
CA LYS A 148 -5.96 -2.37 -33.26
C LYS A 148 -6.11 -3.55 -32.32
N ALA A 149 -5.29 -3.61 -31.27
CA ALA A 149 -5.41 -4.58 -30.21
C ALA A 149 -5.37 -3.92 -28.83
N ARG A 150 -6.16 -4.48 -27.90
CA ARG A 150 -6.20 -4.11 -26.47
C ARG A 150 -6.28 -5.38 -25.65
N SER A 151 -5.69 -5.36 -24.46
CA SER A 151 -5.77 -6.47 -23.52
C SER A 151 -6.58 -6.09 -22.30
N PHE A 152 -7.27 -7.06 -21.72
CA PHE A 152 -8.11 -6.91 -20.54
C PHE A 152 -7.69 -7.94 -19.50
N LEU A 153 -7.49 -7.47 -18.26
CA LEU A 153 -7.10 -8.30 -17.15
C LEU A 153 -8.08 -8.08 -16.00
N THR A 154 -8.69 -9.15 -15.52
CA THR A 154 -9.64 -9.11 -14.41
C THR A 154 -8.99 -9.61 -13.13
N PHE A 155 -9.18 -8.87 -12.05
CA PHE A 155 -8.64 -9.19 -10.73
C PHE A 155 -9.76 -9.30 -9.71
N SER A 156 -9.58 -10.16 -8.70
CA SER A 156 -10.38 -10.09 -7.48
C SER A 156 -10.06 -8.79 -6.74
N THR A 157 -11.09 -8.09 -6.26
CA THR A 157 -10.92 -6.89 -5.43
C THR A 157 -10.75 -7.22 -3.94
N ALA A 158 -10.95 -8.48 -3.54
CA ALA A 158 -10.89 -8.90 -2.14
C ALA A 158 -9.59 -8.51 -1.41
N PRO A 159 -8.39 -8.63 -2.02
CA PRO A 159 -7.15 -8.23 -1.34
C PRO A 159 -7.05 -6.74 -1.01
N PHE A 160 -7.83 -5.90 -1.70
CA PHE A 160 -7.81 -4.44 -1.56
C PHE A 160 -8.88 -3.91 -0.60
N LYS A 161 -9.81 -4.76 -0.14
CA LYS A 161 -10.96 -4.32 0.68
C LYS A 161 -10.54 -3.76 2.04
N GLY A 162 -11.03 -2.55 2.32
CA GLY A 162 -10.85 -1.92 3.64
C GLY A 162 -9.42 -1.50 3.97
N VAL A 163 -8.47 -1.60 3.04
CA VAL A 163 -7.08 -1.18 3.25
C VAL A 163 -6.82 0.19 2.62
N LYS A 164 -5.89 0.95 3.18
CA LYS A 164 -5.31 2.12 2.53
C LYS A 164 -4.16 1.65 1.64
N VAL A 165 -4.33 1.72 0.33
CA VAL A 165 -3.27 1.37 -0.63
C VAL A 165 -2.26 2.52 -0.68
N GLN A 166 -1.01 2.25 -0.33
CA GLN A 166 0.06 3.25 -0.35
C GLN A 166 0.72 3.31 -1.73
N SER A 167 0.97 2.15 -2.33
CA SER A 167 1.45 2.05 -3.70
C SER A 167 0.88 0.81 -4.38
N ALA A 168 0.68 0.88 -5.70
CA ALA A 168 0.34 -0.28 -6.50
C ALA A 168 0.90 -0.15 -7.91
N SER A 169 1.41 -1.24 -8.46
CA SER A 169 1.90 -1.34 -9.82
C SER A 169 1.39 -2.59 -10.51
N LEU A 170 0.87 -2.44 -11.71
CA LEU A 170 0.66 -3.56 -12.61
C LEU A 170 2.00 -3.99 -13.19
N LYS A 171 2.40 -5.24 -12.96
CA LYS A 171 3.58 -5.87 -13.54
C LYS A 171 3.14 -6.72 -14.73
N VAL A 172 3.68 -6.45 -15.90
CA VAL A 172 3.49 -7.26 -17.12
C VAL A 172 4.86 -7.56 -17.73
N TYR A 173 5.04 -8.75 -18.26
CA TYR A 173 6.28 -9.11 -18.95
C TYR A 173 6.13 -8.79 -20.44
N GLU A 174 6.81 -7.73 -20.94
CA GLU A 174 6.85 -7.39 -22.34
C GLU A 174 7.81 -8.33 -23.05
N SER A 175 7.24 -9.26 -23.81
CA SER A 175 7.99 -10.28 -24.54
C SER A 175 8.49 -9.78 -25.89
N TRP A 176 7.81 -8.79 -26.47
CA TRP A 176 8.14 -8.25 -27.77
C TRP A 176 7.58 -6.84 -27.97
N SER A 177 8.32 -5.98 -28.65
CA SER A 177 7.89 -4.69 -29.18
C SER A 177 8.36 -4.49 -30.62
N TYR A 178 7.67 -3.61 -31.36
CA TYR A 178 7.97 -3.33 -32.76
C TYR A 178 9.37 -2.70 -32.95
N SER A 179 9.83 -1.90 -31.98
CA SER A 179 11.13 -1.25 -31.99
C SER A 179 11.62 -0.98 -30.57
N CYS A 180 12.88 -0.57 -30.42
CA CYS A 180 13.42 -0.07 -29.14
C CYS A 180 13.01 1.38 -28.84
N THR A 181 12.23 2.03 -29.69
CA THR A 181 11.69 3.37 -29.42
C THR A 181 10.57 3.28 -28.40
N ALA A 182 10.81 3.77 -27.20
CA ALA A 182 9.83 3.73 -26.13
C ALA A 182 8.56 4.53 -26.51
N LYS A 183 7.39 3.90 -26.34
CA LYS A 183 6.07 4.51 -26.59
C LYS A 183 5.18 4.33 -25.39
N PRO A 184 4.23 5.27 -25.14
CA PRO A 184 3.34 5.20 -24.00
C PRO A 184 2.42 3.98 -24.06
N LEU A 185 2.44 3.19 -22.99
CA LEU A 185 1.50 2.12 -22.67
C LEU A 185 0.62 2.57 -21.53
N GLU A 186 -0.68 2.43 -21.65
CA GLU A 186 -1.66 2.97 -20.71
C GLU A 186 -2.47 1.87 -20.03
N VAL A 187 -2.83 2.10 -18.75
CA VAL A 187 -3.79 1.29 -18.00
C VAL A 187 -5.05 2.10 -17.74
N TRP A 188 -6.19 1.52 -18.09
CA TRP A 188 -7.51 2.12 -17.95
C TRP A 188 -8.42 1.24 -17.08
N SER A 189 -9.29 1.85 -16.28
CA SER A 189 -10.43 1.14 -15.69
C SER A 189 -11.52 0.90 -16.75
N THR A 190 -12.37 -0.09 -16.50
CA THR A 190 -13.46 -0.46 -17.42
C THR A 190 -14.83 -0.34 -16.76
N LYS A 191 -15.87 -0.17 -17.58
CA LYS A 191 -17.28 -0.06 -17.12
C LYS A 191 -17.81 -1.38 -16.55
N SER A 192 -17.32 -2.51 -17.02
CA SER A 192 -17.78 -3.84 -16.63
C SER A 192 -16.64 -4.84 -16.60
N VAL A 193 -16.87 -5.96 -15.94
CA VAL A 193 -15.92 -7.07 -15.89
C VAL A 193 -15.88 -7.77 -17.25
N ALA A 194 -14.68 -8.09 -17.72
CA ALA A 194 -14.47 -8.87 -18.93
C ALA A 194 -14.72 -10.38 -18.68
N SER A 195 -15.12 -11.10 -19.71
CA SER A 195 -15.34 -12.55 -19.71
C SER A 195 -14.88 -13.15 -21.04
N SER A 196 -14.89 -14.47 -21.17
CA SER A 196 -14.49 -15.19 -22.38
C SER A 196 -15.31 -14.82 -23.64
N SER A 197 -16.46 -14.16 -23.47
CA SER A 197 -17.28 -13.64 -24.59
C SER A 197 -16.76 -12.31 -25.18
N ILE A 198 -15.74 -11.70 -24.57
CA ILE A 198 -15.20 -10.41 -25.01
C ILE A 198 -14.64 -10.51 -26.44
N ARG A 199 -15.02 -9.55 -27.27
CA ARG A 199 -14.54 -9.36 -28.65
C ARG A 199 -14.30 -7.87 -28.89
N TRP A 200 -13.67 -7.52 -30.01
CA TRP A 200 -13.44 -6.11 -30.33
C TRP A 200 -14.71 -5.26 -30.27
N GLY A 201 -15.81 -5.73 -30.81
CA GLY A 201 -17.11 -5.02 -30.83
C GLY A 201 -17.88 -5.07 -29.51
N SER A 202 -17.52 -5.98 -28.58
CA SER A 202 -18.21 -6.16 -27.29
C SER A 202 -17.29 -5.96 -26.09
N GLN A 203 -16.13 -5.32 -26.28
CA GLN A 203 -15.20 -5.05 -25.20
C GLN A 203 -15.78 -4.07 -24.17
N PRO A 204 -15.43 -4.20 -22.88
CA PRO A 204 -15.83 -3.24 -21.87
C PRO A 204 -15.37 -1.82 -22.20
N GLY A 205 -16.26 -0.84 -22.06
CA GLY A 205 -15.92 0.57 -22.28
C GLY A 205 -14.83 1.04 -21.30
N LEU A 206 -13.85 1.79 -21.81
CA LEU A 206 -12.81 2.42 -21.01
C LEU A 206 -13.38 3.63 -20.25
N VAL A 207 -12.99 3.84 -19.00
CA VAL A 207 -13.52 4.92 -18.15
C VAL A 207 -12.43 5.93 -17.80
N THR A 208 -11.45 5.55 -16.99
CA THR A 208 -10.41 6.44 -16.47
C THR A 208 -9.03 5.84 -16.72
N ARG A 209 -8.10 6.65 -17.20
CA ARG A 209 -6.69 6.28 -17.29
C ARG A 209 -6.04 6.46 -15.92
N TYR A 210 -5.51 5.38 -15.36
CA TYR A 210 -4.85 5.38 -14.07
C TYR A 210 -3.34 5.31 -14.13
N GLY A 211 -2.78 4.75 -15.20
CA GLY A 211 -1.35 4.63 -15.36
C GLY A 211 -0.88 4.81 -16.80
N SER A 212 0.35 5.26 -16.96
CA SER A 212 1.03 5.33 -18.25
C SER A 212 2.54 5.21 -18.05
N VAL A 213 3.21 4.49 -18.93
CA VAL A 213 4.66 4.33 -18.92
C VAL A 213 5.20 4.31 -20.35
N ASN A 214 6.31 5.01 -20.59
CA ASN A 214 7.03 4.92 -21.85
C ASN A 214 7.94 3.70 -21.81
N VAL A 215 7.70 2.73 -22.68
CA VAL A 215 8.44 1.46 -22.66
C VAL A 215 8.61 0.88 -24.06
N ALA A 216 9.72 0.16 -24.26
CA ALA A 216 9.95 -0.75 -25.35
C ALA A 216 10.91 -1.85 -24.90
N LYS A 217 10.46 -3.09 -24.87
CA LYS A 217 11.24 -4.27 -24.50
C LYS A 217 10.99 -5.41 -25.49
N GLY A 218 12.00 -6.23 -25.73
CA GLY A 218 11.89 -7.43 -26.56
C GLY A 218 12.01 -7.22 -28.06
N ALA A 219 12.37 -6.02 -28.55
CA ALA A 219 12.59 -5.81 -29.98
C ALA A 219 13.92 -6.43 -30.46
N ASN A 220 14.97 -6.31 -29.67
CA ASN A 220 16.29 -6.90 -29.92
C ASN A 220 17.13 -6.90 -28.62
N SER A 221 18.44 -7.24 -28.74
CA SER A 221 19.35 -7.30 -27.59
C SER A 221 19.57 -5.96 -26.89
N SER A 222 19.40 -4.82 -27.59
CA SER A 222 19.56 -3.49 -27.01
C SER A 222 18.36 -3.08 -26.12
N CYS A 223 17.20 -3.69 -26.31
CA CYS A 223 16.02 -3.54 -25.50
C CYS A 223 15.38 -4.90 -25.24
N ALA A 224 16.10 -5.76 -24.52
CA ALA A 224 15.70 -7.13 -24.27
C ALA A 224 14.32 -7.22 -23.59
N ALA A 225 13.63 -8.36 -23.78
CA ALA A 225 12.37 -8.67 -23.13
C ALA A 225 12.50 -8.57 -21.60
N GLY A 226 11.44 -8.15 -20.91
CA GLY A 226 11.52 -7.98 -19.47
C GLY A 226 10.28 -7.39 -18.84
N TRP A 227 10.32 -7.27 -17.53
CA TRP A 227 9.23 -6.72 -16.73
C TRP A 227 9.03 -5.23 -16.95
N VAL A 228 7.77 -4.84 -17.04
CA VAL A 228 7.28 -3.47 -17.07
C VAL A 228 6.39 -3.26 -15.85
N ASN A 229 6.67 -2.20 -15.09
CA ASN A 229 5.88 -1.79 -13.94
C ASN A 229 5.10 -0.53 -14.30
N ILE A 230 3.77 -0.57 -14.23
CA ILE A 230 2.90 0.55 -14.55
C ILE A 230 2.22 0.99 -13.26
N PRO A 231 2.47 2.21 -12.73
CA PRO A 231 1.84 2.69 -11.51
C PRO A 231 0.32 2.78 -11.67
N ILE A 232 -0.43 2.17 -10.72
CA ILE A 232 -1.90 2.14 -10.71
C ILE A 232 -2.47 2.34 -9.30
N THR A 233 -1.77 3.06 -8.42
CA THR A 233 -2.15 3.25 -7.01
C THR A 233 -3.58 3.76 -6.87
N GLY A 234 -3.98 4.78 -7.61
CA GLY A 234 -5.34 5.30 -7.57
C GLY A 234 -6.41 4.29 -8.00
N LEU A 235 -6.11 3.41 -8.97
CA LEU A 235 -7.01 2.32 -9.36
C LEU A 235 -7.17 1.31 -8.22
N ALA A 236 -6.06 0.82 -7.68
CA ALA A 236 -6.06 -0.13 -6.58
C ALA A 236 -6.77 0.44 -5.33
N GLN A 237 -6.54 1.73 -5.01
CA GLN A 237 -7.23 2.41 -3.92
C GLN A 237 -8.75 2.50 -4.17
N SER A 238 -9.20 2.70 -5.41
CA SER A 238 -10.64 2.72 -5.71
C SER A 238 -11.33 1.37 -5.44
N TRP A 239 -10.59 0.26 -5.49
CA TRP A 239 -11.10 -1.07 -5.17
C TRP A 239 -11.27 -1.30 -3.67
N SER A 240 -10.58 -0.53 -2.83
CA SER A 240 -10.66 -0.64 -1.36
C SER A 240 -12.08 -0.38 -0.84
N THR A 241 -12.79 0.55 -1.43
CA THR A 241 -14.16 0.94 -1.04
C THR A 241 -15.24 0.37 -1.97
N SER A 242 -14.86 -0.24 -3.08
CA SER A 242 -15.80 -0.81 -4.05
C SER A 242 -16.56 -2.01 -3.47
N SER A 243 -17.84 -2.15 -3.74
CA SER A 243 -18.64 -3.35 -3.42
C SER A 243 -18.43 -4.49 -4.42
N ALA A 244 -17.90 -4.23 -5.62
CA ALA A 244 -17.66 -5.24 -6.63
C ALA A 244 -16.68 -6.31 -6.16
N ALA A 245 -16.94 -7.59 -6.48
CA ALA A 245 -16.05 -8.71 -6.15
C ALA A 245 -14.85 -8.80 -7.10
N SER A 246 -14.98 -8.28 -8.31
CA SER A 246 -13.96 -8.29 -9.34
C SER A 246 -13.95 -6.98 -10.11
N ALA A 247 -12.82 -6.61 -10.65
CA ALA A 247 -12.65 -5.45 -11.52
C ALA A 247 -11.72 -5.80 -12.68
N THR A 248 -11.99 -5.22 -13.85
CA THR A 248 -11.16 -5.37 -15.04
C THR A 248 -10.43 -4.07 -15.32
N LEU A 249 -9.16 -4.18 -15.66
CA LEU A 249 -8.39 -3.11 -16.28
C LEU A 249 -8.09 -3.44 -17.74
N ALA A 250 -7.92 -2.40 -18.55
CA ALA A 250 -7.50 -2.53 -19.93
C ALA A 250 -6.06 -2.00 -20.11
N LEU A 251 -5.27 -2.74 -20.87
CA LEU A 251 -3.93 -2.36 -21.32
C LEU A 251 -4.01 -1.93 -22.78
N LYS A 252 -3.58 -0.70 -23.06
CA LYS A 252 -3.78 -0.05 -24.36
C LYS A 252 -2.55 0.81 -24.72
N ALA A 253 -2.12 0.82 -25.98
CA ALA A 253 -1.20 1.83 -26.45
C ALA A 253 -1.87 3.22 -26.48
N ALA A 254 -1.16 4.28 -26.10
CA ALA A 254 -1.71 5.63 -26.15
C ALA A 254 -2.13 6.03 -27.57
N SER A 255 -1.32 5.68 -28.57
CA SER A 255 -1.68 5.78 -29.98
C SER A 255 -1.98 4.40 -30.56
N GLU A 256 -3.14 4.25 -31.16
CA GLU A 256 -3.55 3.02 -31.86
C GLU A 256 -3.45 3.17 -33.39
N THR A 257 -2.64 4.12 -33.85
CA THR A 257 -2.29 4.35 -35.26
C THR A 257 -0.78 4.37 -35.49
N ASP A 258 0.02 4.47 -34.42
CA ASP A 258 1.49 4.44 -34.46
C ASP A 258 1.99 3.00 -34.25
N VAL A 259 2.58 2.42 -35.29
CA VAL A 259 3.10 1.03 -35.25
C VAL A 259 4.23 0.84 -34.23
N LEU A 260 4.95 1.89 -33.87
CA LEU A 260 5.99 1.83 -32.84
C LEU A 260 5.42 1.52 -31.44
N GLY A 261 4.10 1.71 -31.26
CA GLY A 261 3.36 1.36 -30.06
C GLY A 261 2.93 -0.11 -29.98
N TRP A 262 3.19 -0.93 -31.02
CA TRP A 262 2.79 -2.34 -31.02
C TRP A 262 3.63 -3.17 -30.08
N LYS A 263 2.96 -3.84 -29.12
CA LYS A 263 3.58 -4.58 -28.01
C LYS A 263 2.88 -5.90 -27.76
N ARG A 264 3.66 -6.88 -27.30
CA ARG A 264 3.16 -8.17 -26.82
C ARG A 264 3.64 -8.43 -25.40
N PHE A 265 2.76 -8.96 -24.60
CA PHE A 265 3.02 -9.29 -23.21
C PHE A 265 2.69 -10.75 -22.95
N ARG A 266 3.23 -11.32 -21.90
CA ARG A 266 2.85 -12.63 -21.42
C ARG A 266 1.49 -12.56 -20.71
N SER A 267 0.64 -13.56 -20.91
CA SER A 267 -0.67 -13.74 -20.29
C SER A 267 -0.60 -14.52 -18.99
N MET A 268 -1.72 -14.73 -18.33
CA MET A 268 -1.82 -15.57 -17.13
C MET A 268 -1.51 -17.05 -17.40
N GLU A 269 -1.65 -17.53 -18.62
CA GLU A 269 -1.31 -18.89 -19.07
C GLU A 269 0.18 -19.13 -19.26
N SER A 270 0.98 -18.07 -19.16
CA SER A 270 2.44 -18.14 -19.34
C SER A 270 3.19 -18.42 -18.02
N THR A 271 4.48 -18.70 -18.13
CA THR A 271 5.37 -18.85 -16.96
C THR A 271 5.73 -17.53 -16.27
N THR A 272 5.44 -16.38 -16.90
CA THR A 272 5.66 -15.03 -16.37
C THR A 272 4.35 -14.22 -16.37
N PRO A 273 3.33 -14.67 -15.60
CA PRO A 273 2.00 -14.08 -15.64
C PRO A 273 1.99 -12.64 -15.11
N PRO A 274 1.05 -11.82 -15.57
CA PRO A 274 0.79 -10.51 -14.99
C PRO A 274 0.47 -10.57 -13.50
N SER A 275 0.76 -9.51 -12.77
CA SER A 275 0.36 -9.36 -11.38
C SER A 275 0.23 -7.90 -11.00
N ILE A 276 -0.57 -7.60 -9.99
CA ILE A 276 -0.52 -6.32 -9.29
C ILE A 276 0.25 -6.54 -8.00
N VAL A 277 1.35 -5.80 -7.85
CA VAL A 277 2.09 -5.72 -6.57
C VAL A 277 1.67 -4.41 -5.91
N PHE A 278 1.31 -4.47 -4.63
CA PHE A 278 0.84 -3.30 -3.91
C PHE A 278 1.27 -3.34 -2.45
N THR A 279 1.45 -2.15 -1.89
CA THR A 279 1.68 -1.94 -0.46
C THR A 279 0.45 -1.26 0.14
N TYR A 280 0.13 -1.62 1.36
CA TYR A 280 -1.09 -1.15 2.00
C TYR A 280 -0.94 -1.06 3.52
N ASN A 281 -1.85 -0.33 4.14
CA ASN A 281 -2.03 -0.28 5.59
C ASN A 281 -3.49 -0.60 5.93
N ARG A 282 -3.70 -1.40 6.98
CA ARG A 282 -5.02 -1.66 7.55
C ARG A 282 -5.33 -0.61 8.61
N LYS A 283 -6.61 -0.43 8.88
CA LYS A 283 -7.02 0.37 10.05
C LYS A 283 -6.74 -0.41 11.32
N PRO A 284 -6.37 0.29 12.41
CA PRO A 284 -6.30 -0.34 13.72
C PRO A 284 -7.59 -1.07 14.07
N ASN A 285 -7.48 -2.11 14.88
CA ASN A 285 -8.63 -2.79 15.45
C ASN A 285 -9.36 -1.85 16.42
N ALA A 286 -10.64 -2.12 16.67
CA ALA A 286 -11.36 -1.45 17.73
C ALA A 286 -10.60 -1.67 19.07
N ALA A 287 -10.44 -0.60 19.83
CA ALA A 287 -9.80 -0.68 21.14
C ALA A 287 -10.63 -1.58 22.10
N ALA A 288 -9.94 -2.19 23.04
CA ALA A 288 -10.62 -2.95 24.10
C ALA A 288 -11.46 -2.02 24.98
N ILE A 289 -12.39 -2.60 25.77
CA ILE A 289 -13.20 -1.85 26.73
C ILE A 289 -12.27 -1.05 27.66
N PRO A 290 -12.44 0.28 27.77
CA PRO A 290 -11.62 1.12 28.61
C PRO A 290 -11.70 0.73 30.09
N GLN A 291 -10.60 0.85 30.82
CA GLN A 291 -10.52 0.68 32.26
C GLN A 291 -10.19 2.00 32.92
N VAL A 292 -10.95 2.36 33.95
CA VAL A 292 -10.78 3.59 34.73
C VAL A 292 -10.02 3.25 36.01
N ALA A 293 -8.87 3.88 36.23
CA ALA A 293 -8.06 3.64 37.43
C ALA A 293 -8.79 4.10 38.70
N GLY A 294 -8.64 3.31 39.79
CA GLY A 294 -9.29 3.61 41.06
C GLY A 294 -10.82 3.46 41.04
N SER A 295 -11.36 2.78 40.02
CA SER A 295 -12.79 2.45 39.98
C SER A 295 -13.12 1.26 40.88
N THR A 296 -14.34 1.27 41.47
CA THR A 296 -14.93 0.16 42.21
C THR A 296 -16.28 -0.18 41.65
N THR A 297 -16.63 -1.48 41.62
CA THR A 297 -17.93 -1.93 41.14
C THR A 297 -18.80 -2.30 42.33
N PHE A 298 -20.01 -1.71 42.41
CA PHE A 298 -20.99 -2.01 43.42
C PHE A 298 -22.38 -2.10 42.75
N ALA A 299 -23.12 -3.15 43.07
CA ALA A 299 -24.45 -3.42 42.51
C ALA A 299 -24.53 -3.33 40.97
N GLY A 300 -23.47 -3.76 40.25
CA GLY A 300 -23.42 -3.75 38.80
C GLY A 300 -23.04 -2.39 38.15
N ALA A 301 -22.85 -1.35 38.95
CA ALA A 301 -22.39 -0.05 38.48
C ALA A 301 -20.91 0.19 38.85
N THR A 302 -20.17 0.86 38.00
CA THR A 302 -18.78 1.23 38.26
C THR A 302 -18.71 2.69 38.72
N PHE A 303 -18.03 2.91 39.83
CA PHE A 303 -17.88 4.21 40.49
C PHE A 303 -16.41 4.62 40.46
N VAL A 304 -16.15 5.90 40.31
CA VAL A 304 -14.83 6.49 40.42
C VAL A 304 -14.89 7.72 41.33
N SER A 305 -13.94 7.82 42.28
CA SER A 305 -13.85 8.95 43.20
C SER A 305 -12.94 10.07 42.73
N ALA A 306 -11.99 9.74 41.83
CA ALA A 306 -11.08 10.75 41.26
C ALA A 306 -11.80 11.61 40.21
N LYS A 307 -11.65 12.94 40.32
CA LYS A 307 -12.23 13.87 39.32
C LYS A 307 -11.53 13.79 37.96
N ARG A 308 -10.24 13.49 37.96
CA ARG A 308 -9.40 13.29 36.76
C ARG A 308 -8.73 11.91 36.80
N PRO A 309 -9.48 10.84 36.61
CA PRO A 309 -8.90 9.51 36.65
C PRO A 309 -8.00 9.27 35.43
N SER A 310 -7.04 8.35 35.59
CA SER A 310 -6.37 7.75 34.44
C SER A 310 -7.30 6.73 33.82
N VAL A 311 -7.40 6.76 32.49
CA VAL A 311 -8.15 5.79 31.70
C VAL A 311 -7.20 5.06 30.77
N SER A 312 -7.38 3.75 30.65
CA SER A 312 -6.49 2.90 29.84
C SER A 312 -7.30 1.93 29.00
N THR A 313 -6.73 1.56 27.84
CA THR A 313 -7.30 0.52 26.97
C THR A 313 -6.17 -0.29 26.33
N ILE A 314 -6.50 -1.44 25.71
CA ILE A 314 -5.56 -2.18 24.88
C ILE A 314 -5.83 -1.77 23.44
N VAL A 315 -4.77 -1.37 22.74
CA VAL A 315 -4.80 -1.01 21.34
C VAL A 315 -4.09 -2.10 20.52
N SER A 316 -4.55 -2.33 19.31
CA SER A 316 -3.88 -3.28 18.40
C SER A 316 -4.09 -2.88 16.94
N ASP A 317 -3.12 -3.26 16.12
CA ASP A 317 -3.12 -3.03 14.69
C ASP A 317 -2.83 -4.34 13.95
N PRO A 318 -3.58 -4.67 12.88
CA PRO A 318 -3.38 -5.92 12.13
C PRO A 318 -2.04 -6.01 11.41
N ASP A 319 -1.41 -4.87 11.13
CA ASP A 319 -0.11 -4.79 10.45
C ASP A 319 1.05 -4.64 11.48
N GLY A 320 0.74 -4.66 12.78
CA GLY A 320 1.73 -4.57 13.86
C GLY A 320 2.20 -3.15 14.16
N ASN A 321 1.56 -2.14 13.58
CA ASN A 321 1.94 -0.74 13.75
C ASN A 321 1.71 -0.26 15.19
N THR A 322 2.46 0.77 15.60
CA THR A 322 2.17 1.50 16.84
C THR A 322 0.90 2.32 16.65
N VAL A 323 0.04 2.32 17.68
CA VAL A 323 -1.24 3.01 17.66
C VAL A 323 -1.47 3.77 18.96
N LYS A 324 -2.30 4.80 18.92
CA LYS A 324 -2.80 5.52 20.09
C LYS A 324 -4.32 5.38 20.18
N ALA A 325 -4.89 5.62 21.33
CA ALA A 325 -6.31 5.76 21.52
C ALA A 325 -6.65 7.23 21.83
N ASN A 326 -7.71 7.73 21.21
CA ASN A 326 -8.45 8.88 21.72
C ASN A 326 -9.52 8.34 22.66
N ILE A 327 -9.52 8.78 23.90
CA ILE A 327 -10.48 8.36 24.94
C ILE A 327 -11.42 9.52 25.22
N GLU A 328 -12.69 9.32 24.92
CA GLU A 328 -13.75 10.29 25.12
C GLU A 328 -14.65 9.91 26.30
N VAL A 329 -15.09 10.90 27.08
CA VAL A 329 -16.07 10.75 28.15
C VAL A 329 -17.31 11.57 27.82
N HIS A 330 -18.48 10.92 27.80
CA HIS A 330 -19.75 11.53 27.40
C HIS A 330 -20.80 11.44 28.50
N THR A 331 -21.78 12.36 28.48
CA THR A 331 -22.98 12.30 29.33
C THR A 331 -24.07 11.38 28.78
N SER A 332 -23.89 10.82 27.60
CA SER A 332 -24.83 9.92 26.91
C SER A 332 -24.11 8.76 26.25
N ALA A 333 -24.72 7.59 26.22
CA ALA A 333 -24.25 6.45 25.44
C ALA A 333 -24.21 6.75 23.91
N SER A 334 -25.09 7.66 23.45
CA SER A 334 -25.04 8.20 22.10
C SER A 334 -24.06 9.38 22.07
N ALA A 335 -22.80 9.07 21.78
CA ALA A 335 -21.72 10.05 21.73
C ALA A 335 -21.96 11.10 20.62
N SER A 336 -21.78 12.37 20.98
CA SER A 336 -21.83 13.52 20.05
C SER A 336 -21.03 14.68 20.65
N ALA A 337 -20.72 15.67 19.86
CA ALA A 337 -20.02 16.87 20.35
C ALA A 337 -20.75 17.57 21.51
N SER A 338 -22.09 17.52 21.52
CA SER A 338 -22.89 18.12 22.60
C SER A 338 -22.94 17.31 23.91
N THR A 339 -22.56 16.03 23.86
CA THR A 339 -22.49 15.15 25.04
C THR A 339 -21.07 14.96 25.56
N LEU A 340 -20.05 15.43 24.84
CA LEU A 340 -18.65 15.33 25.24
C LEU A 340 -18.38 16.13 26.52
N VAL A 341 -17.84 15.48 27.53
CA VAL A 341 -17.38 16.08 28.79
C VAL A 341 -15.91 16.44 28.70
N THR A 342 -15.10 15.47 28.29
CA THR A 342 -13.64 15.60 28.16
C THR A 342 -13.11 14.47 27.29
N GLU A 343 -11.93 14.68 26.76
CA GLU A 343 -11.19 13.66 25.98
C GLU A 343 -9.69 13.72 26.26
N CYS A 344 -8.99 12.65 26.01
CA CYS A 344 -7.52 12.64 26.03
C CYS A 344 -6.96 11.64 25.01
N ASP A 345 -5.84 12.00 24.44
CA ASP A 345 -5.03 11.13 23.59
C ASP A 345 -3.99 10.40 24.42
N THR A 346 -3.86 9.11 24.22
CA THR A 346 -2.76 8.34 24.82
C THR A 346 -1.45 8.56 24.06
N ALA A 347 -0.32 8.21 24.67
CA ALA A 347 0.91 8.01 23.91
C ALA A 347 0.75 6.84 22.92
N LEU A 348 1.61 6.82 21.88
CA LEU A 348 1.71 5.67 20.97
C LEU A 348 2.18 4.43 21.74
N GLY A 349 1.50 3.32 21.54
CA GLY A 349 1.86 2.01 22.09
C GLY A 349 2.03 0.97 20.97
N ALA A 350 2.85 -0.05 21.24
CA ALA A 350 2.96 -1.20 20.33
C ALA A 350 1.63 -1.92 20.19
N SER A 351 1.39 -2.56 19.05
CA SER A 351 0.22 -3.39 18.83
C SER A 351 0.09 -4.46 19.94
N GLY A 352 -1.09 -4.58 20.52
CA GLY A 352 -1.39 -5.46 21.66
C GLY A 352 -1.05 -4.88 23.02
N SER A 353 -0.50 -3.68 23.12
CA SER A 353 -0.14 -3.06 24.39
C SER A 353 -1.29 -2.27 25.04
N ARG A 354 -1.15 -2.06 26.35
CA ARG A 354 -2.02 -1.16 27.11
C ARG A 354 -1.47 0.25 27.04
N VAL A 355 -2.33 1.19 26.67
CA VAL A 355 -2.04 2.64 26.63
C VAL A 355 -2.98 3.36 27.60
N SER A 356 -2.57 4.52 28.10
CA SER A 356 -3.37 5.29 29.06
C SER A 356 -3.15 6.79 28.90
N CYS A 357 -4.14 7.56 29.34
CA CYS A 357 -4.03 9.00 29.54
C CYS A 357 -4.80 9.42 30.81
N VAL A 358 -4.44 10.56 31.35
CA VAL A 358 -5.16 11.20 32.48
C VAL A 358 -6.13 12.21 31.89
N LEU A 359 -7.39 12.15 32.31
CA LEU A 359 -8.39 13.09 31.83
C LEU A 359 -8.00 14.53 32.17
N PRO A 360 -8.01 15.47 31.22
CA PRO A 360 -7.53 16.85 31.44
C PRO A 360 -8.55 17.73 32.21
N ALA A 361 -9.83 17.35 32.23
CA ALA A 361 -10.87 18.11 32.91
C ALA A 361 -11.54 17.29 34.02
N ASP A 362 -12.11 17.99 35.00
CA ASP A 362 -12.84 17.37 36.09
C ASP A 362 -14.15 16.73 35.60
N LEU A 363 -14.39 15.49 36.02
CA LEU A 363 -15.66 14.83 35.80
C LEU A 363 -16.75 15.44 36.71
N PRO A 364 -17.99 15.61 36.21
CA PRO A 364 -19.11 16.09 37.00
C PRO A 364 -19.52 15.08 38.06
N ASP A 365 -19.82 15.58 39.28
CA ASP A 365 -20.25 14.75 40.39
C ASP A 365 -21.65 14.17 40.16
N ASN A 366 -21.90 12.96 40.68
CA ASN A 366 -23.20 12.28 40.68
C ASN A 366 -23.86 12.17 39.29
N LYS A 367 -23.04 11.93 38.27
CA LYS A 367 -23.52 11.71 36.90
C LYS A 367 -23.10 10.34 36.39
N THR A 368 -23.99 9.72 35.63
CA THR A 368 -23.62 8.56 34.82
C THR A 368 -22.87 9.08 33.59
N LEU A 369 -21.68 8.56 33.39
CA LEU A 369 -20.80 8.94 32.27
C LEU A 369 -20.46 7.68 31.45
N TYR A 370 -20.20 7.87 30.18
CA TYR A 370 -19.88 6.83 29.22
C TYR A 370 -18.50 7.08 28.66
N VAL A 371 -17.61 6.10 28.84
CA VAL A 371 -16.24 6.13 28.31
C VAL A 371 -16.18 5.34 27.02
N ARG A 372 -15.54 5.91 26.05
CA ARG A 372 -15.47 5.34 24.71
C ARG A 372 -14.05 5.49 24.16
#